data_d07076b2e931b7d5022c635118882ebf
#
_entry.id   d07076b2e931b7d5022c635118882ebf
#
_cell.length_a   1.000
_cell.length_b   1.000
_cell.length_c   1.000
_cell.angle_alpha   90.00
_cell.angle_beta   90.00
_cell.angle_gamma   90.00
#
_symmetry.space_group_name_H-M   'P 1'
#
loop_
_entity.id
_entity.type
_entity.pdbx_description
1 polymer ?
#
loop_
_entity_poly.entity_id
_entity_poly.type
_entity_poly.pdbx_seq_one_letter_code
_entity_poly.pdbx_strand_id
1 'polypeptide(L)'
;MRYENPNIESSYRENDIGQTLYELVLDLKPQKIIEFGVLGGYSTVAMAMALDKLGRGVIHAYDLWEKYPHKHSTMRETAENIRSYGLERYVQLHHGNLDTIPPEDFDLMHLDVSNTGEILRDVVLKWGPFGGRIAFEGGTRERDEVEWMQKYRKTPIRESGINYEVLNPAFPGLSIV
;
A
#
# COMPACT_ATOMS: atom_id res chain seq x y z
N MET A 1 1.08 12.76 15.40
CA MET A 1 -0.27 12.23 15.77
C MET A 1 -0.14 10.81 16.33
N ARG A 2 -1.02 10.37 17.26
CA ARG A 2 -1.11 8.96 17.67
C ARG A 2 -1.94 8.21 16.62
N TYR A 3 -1.68 6.90 16.43
CA TYR A 3 -2.53 6.08 15.56
C TYR A 3 -3.97 6.02 16.09
N GLU A 4 -4.89 6.26 15.21
CA GLU A 4 -6.32 6.01 15.37
C GLU A 4 -6.80 5.26 14.12
N ASN A 5 -7.53 4.15 14.31
CA ASN A 5 -8.00 3.35 13.18
C ASN A 5 -8.90 4.20 12.27
N PRO A 6 -8.50 4.48 11.01
CA PRO A 6 -9.26 5.37 10.14
C PRO A 6 -10.68 4.85 9.89
N ASN A 7 -11.67 5.73 9.97
CA ASN A 7 -13.06 5.41 9.62
C ASN A 7 -13.27 5.48 8.10
N ILE A 8 -12.47 4.74 7.36
CA ILE A 8 -12.50 4.62 5.89
C ILE A 8 -12.69 3.16 5.56
N GLU A 9 -13.54 2.85 4.56
CA GLU A 9 -13.78 1.47 4.13
C GLU A 9 -12.48 0.86 3.58
N SER A 10 -12.08 -0.29 4.14
CA SER A 10 -10.89 -1.04 3.71
C SER A 10 -10.94 -2.47 4.25
N SER A 11 -10.33 -3.41 3.52
CA SER A 11 -10.05 -4.76 4.00
C SER A 11 -9.05 -4.79 5.18
N TYR A 12 -8.34 -3.68 5.43
CA TYR A 12 -7.36 -3.55 6.51
C TYR A 12 -7.97 -3.10 7.84
N ARG A 13 -9.20 -2.62 7.84
CA ARG A 13 -9.80 -1.94 8.98
C ARG A 13 -9.99 -2.84 10.20
N GLU A 14 -10.32 -4.12 9.96
CA GLU A 14 -10.70 -5.08 11.01
C GLU A 14 -9.53 -5.98 11.46
N ASN A 15 -8.29 -5.71 11.00
CA ASN A 15 -7.17 -6.63 11.15
C ASN A 15 -5.83 -5.97 11.55
N ASP A 16 -5.87 -4.75 12.08
CA ASP A 16 -4.71 -4.00 12.56
C ASP A 16 -3.59 -3.73 11.52
N ILE A 17 -3.83 -3.99 10.22
CA ILE A 17 -2.83 -3.72 9.17
C ILE A 17 -2.51 -2.22 9.11
N GLY A 18 -3.50 -1.34 9.32
CA GLY A 18 -3.27 0.10 9.40
C GLY A 18 -2.31 0.47 10.53
N GLN A 19 -2.43 -0.15 11.71
CA GLN A 19 -1.48 0.05 12.81
C GLN A 19 -0.10 -0.49 12.45
N THR A 20 -0.02 -1.65 11.81
CA THR A 20 1.26 -2.23 11.35
C THR A 20 1.97 -1.29 10.36
N LEU A 21 1.24 -0.70 9.40
CA LEU A 21 1.79 0.30 8.47
C LEU A 21 2.25 1.57 9.20
N TYR A 22 1.48 2.06 10.15
CA TYR A 22 1.87 3.22 10.98
C TYR A 22 3.18 2.94 11.75
N GLU A 23 3.30 1.79 12.40
CA GLU A 23 4.49 1.38 13.13
C GLU A 23 5.69 1.21 12.21
N LEU A 24 5.51 0.57 11.04
CA LEU A 24 6.53 0.43 10.02
C LEU A 24 7.10 1.79 9.57
N VAL A 25 6.25 2.79 9.35
CA VAL A 25 6.68 4.14 8.99
C VAL A 25 7.45 4.81 10.13
N LEU A 26 7.05 4.60 11.39
CA LEU A 26 7.78 5.13 12.54
C LEU A 26 9.18 4.50 12.68
N ASP A 27 9.31 3.22 12.37
CA ASP A 27 10.59 2.50 12.46
C ASP A 27 11.54 2.88 11.32
N LEU A 28 11.05 2.91 10.08
CA LEU A 28 11.84 3.23 8.89
C LEU A 28 12.12 4.73 8.75
N LYS A 29 11.25 5.59 9.27
CA LYS A 29 11.35 7.07 9.19
C LYS A 29 11.57 7.58 7.78
N PRO A 30 10.79 7.14 6.79
CA PRO A 30 10.98 7.47 5.39
C PRO A 30 10.80 8.96 5.13
N GLN A 31 11.56 9.49 4.15
CA GLN A 31 11.33 10.83 3.59
C GLN A 31 10.33 10.77 2.44
N LYS A 32 10.37 9.67 1.67
CA LYS A 32 9.53 9.46 0.51
C LYS A 32 8.88 8.08 0.54
N ILE A 33 7.56 8.06 0.58
CA ILE A 33 6.73 6.86 0.44
C ILE A 33 6.08 6.90 -0.94
N ILE A 34 6.08 5.77 -1.64
CA ILE A 34 5.29 5.55 -2.85
C ILE A 34 4.19 4.55 -2.51
N GLU A 35 2.95 4.86 -2.84
CA GLU A 35 1.82 3.95 -2.66
C GLU A 35 1.15 3.70 -4.00
N PHE A 36 0.95 2.43 -4.35
CA PHE A 36 0.15 1.98 -5.48
C PHE A 36 -1.07 1.21 -4.99
N GLY A 37 -2.26 1.68 -5.40
CA GLY A 37 -3.53 1.19 -4.89
C GLY A 37 -3.94 1.91 -3.61
N VAL A 38 -4.82 2.88 -3.73
CA VAL A 38 -5.18 3.83 -2.66
C VAL A 38 -6.64 3.66 -2.24
N LEU A 39 -7.51 3.41 -3.20
CA LEU A 39 -8.97 3.36 -2.99
C LEU A 39 -9.45 4.61 -2.25
N GLY A 40 -10.03 4.47 -1.06
CA GLY A 40 -10.50 5.56 -0.20
C GLY A 40 -9.42 6.21 0.67
N GLY A 41 -8.18 5.69 0.66
CA GLY A 41 -7.03 6.27 1.38
C GLY A 41 -6.83 5.76 2.81
N TYR A 42 -7.34 4.57 3.16
CA TYR A 42 -7.17 4.01 4.51
C TYR A 42 -5.69 3.85 4.89
N SER A 43 -4.92 3.11 4.08
CA SER A 43 -3.48 2.90 4.27
C SER A 43 -2.69 4.20 4.18
N THR A 44 -3.06 5.07 3.24
CA THR A 44 -2.49 6.42 3.08
C THR A 44 -2.62 7.22 4.37
N VAL A 45 -3.82 7.26 4.97
CA VAL A 45 -4.08 7.98 6.25
C VAL A 45 -3.30 7.36 7.39
N ALA A 46 -3.25 6.02 7.49
CA ALA A 46 -2.48 5.32 8.52
C ALA A 46 -0.98 5.69 8.45
N MET A 47 -0.39 5.64 7.26
CA MET A 47 1.01 6.04 7.05
C MET A 47 1.23 7.54 7.27
N ALA A 48 0.32 8.39 6.82
CA ALA A 48 0.41 9.84 7.01
C ALA A 48 0.32 10.26 8.48
N MET A 49 -0.45 9.56 9.32
CA MET A 49 -0.44 9.76 10.78
C MET A 49 0.96 9.55 11.39
N ALA A 50 1.71 8.57 10.89
CA ALA A 50 3.08 8.34 11.33
C ALA A 50 4.03 9.44 10.85
N LEU A 51 3.89 9.91 9.60
CA LEU A 51 4.66 11.05 9.09
C LEU A 51 4.35 12.33 9.89
N ASP A 52 3.09 12.54 10.27
CA ASP A 52 2.71 13.67 11.16
C ASP A 52 3.42 13.59 12.51
N LYS A 53 3.50 12.40 13.10
CA LYS A 53 4.23 12.19 14.36
C LYS A 53 5.75 12.43 14.18
N LEU A 54 6.31 12.07 13.02
CA LEU A 54 7.72 12.33 12.69
C LEU A 54 7.98 13.80 12.31
N GLY A 55 6.94 14.55 11.92
CA GLY A 55 7.03 15.93 11.45
C GLY A 55 7.67 16.09 10.08
N ARG A 56 7.81 15.01 9.29
CA ARG A 56 8.51 15.00 8.01
C ARG A 56 8.08 13.85 7.10
N GLY A 57 8.45 13.93 5.82
CA GLY A 57 8.19 12.92 4.79
C GLY A 57 6.95 13.26 3.96
N VAL A 58 6.80 12.56 2.83
CA VAL A 58 5.69 12.72 1.89
C VAL A 58 5.30 11.35 1.31
N ILE A 59 4.00 11.17 1.06
CA ILE A 59 3.45 10.01 0.34
C ILE A 59 3.05 10.48 -1.04
N HIS A 60 3.60 9.85 -2.08
CA HIS A 60 3.10 9.93 -3.46
C HIS A 60 2.18 8.73 -3.68
N ALA A 61 0.89 8.98 -3.68
CA ALA A 61 -0.15 7.96 -3.74
C ALA A 61 -0.76 7.90 -5.15
N TYR A 62 -0.64 6.76 -5.80
CA TYR A 62 -1.04 6.51 -7.17
C TYR A 62 -2.21 5.53 -7.24
N ASP A 63 -3.26 5.89 -7.94
CA ASP A 63 -4.41 5.02 -8.22
C ASP A 63 -5.02 5.41 -9.57
N LEU A 64 -5.87 4.56 -10.10
CA LEU A 64 -6.72 4.83 -11.26
C LEU A 64 -8.02 5.53 -10.86
N TRP A 65 -8.45 5.38 -9.61
CA TRP A 65 -9.71 5.87 -9.04
C TRP A 65 -10.91 5.67 -9.99
N GLU A 66 -11.62 6.73 -10.33
CA GLU A 66 -12.79 6.69 -11.20
C GLU A 66 -12.51 6.20 -12.63
N LYS A 67 -11.24 6.06 -13.03
CA LYS A 67 -10.84 5.43 -14.30
C LYS A 67 -10.76 3.91 -14.21
N TYR A 68 -10.81 3.35 -12.99
CA TYR A 68 -10.81 1.90 -12.79
C TYR A 68 -12.22 1.36 -13.00
N PRO A 69 -12.42 0.31 -13.85
CA PRO A 69 -13.75 -0.17 -14.24
C PRO A 69 -14.47 -1.00 -13.17
N HIS A 70 -13.79 -1.32 -12.07
CA HIS A 70 -14.35 -2.14 -11.00
C HIS A 70 -14.59 -1.30 -9.73
N LYS A 71 -14.63 -1.92 -8.54
CA LYS A 71 -14.78 -1.21 -7.27
C LYS A 71 -13.66 -0.15 -7.13
N HIS A 72 -14.05 1.10 -6.98
CA HIS A 72 -13.16 2.23 -6.82
C HIS A 72 -13.77 3.29 -5.89
N SER A 73 -12.94 4.19 -5.40
CA SER A 73 -13.31 5.50 -4.90
C SER A 73 -13.01 6.54 -5.97
N THR A 74 -13.38 7.80 -5.76
CA THR A 74 -12.90 8.90 -6.58
C THR A 74 -11.69 9.57 -5.92
N MET A 75 -10.80 10.15 -6.72
CA MET A 75 -9.67 10.92 -6.20
C MET A 75 -10.14 12.05 -5.27
N ARG A 76 -11.31 12.64 -5.55
CA ARG A 76 -11.91 13.67 -4.72
C ARG A 76 -12.32 13.14 -3.35
N GLU A 77 -13.03 12.01 -3.29
CA GLU A 77 -13.43 11.38 -2.02
C GLU A 77 -12.20 11.00 -1.19
N THR A 78 -11.15 10.46 -1.83
CA THR A 78 -9.88 10.16 -1.17
C THR A 78 -9.24 11.43 -0.57
N ALA A 79 -9.21 12.54 -1.33
CA ALA A 79 -8.69 13.81 -0.84
C ALA A 79 -9.52 14.38 0.33
N GLU A 80 -10.86 14.24 0.28
CA GLU A 80 -11.76 14.64 1.37
C GLU A 80 -11.51 13.79 2.63
N ASN A 81 -11.31 12.49 2.48
CA ASN A 81 -10.95 11.59 3.58
C ASN A 81 -9.63 12.03 4.23
N ILE A 82 -8.56 12.21 3.46
CA ILE A 82 -7.25 12.65 3.98
C ILE A 82 -7.36 13.99 4.72
N ARG A 83 -8.12 14.94 4.16
CA ARG A 83 -8.36 16.27 4.77
C ARG A 83 -9.11 16.17 6.09
N SER A 84 -10.05 15.23 6.21
CA SER A 84 -10.82 15.03 7.44
C SER A 84 -9.93 14.66 8.65
N TYR A 85 -8.73 14.14 8.38
CA TYR A 85 -7.70 13.85 9.39
C TYR A 85 -6.63 14.95 9.49
N GLY A 86 -6.70 16.02 8.68
CA GLY A 86 -5.71 17.13 8.68
C GLY A 86 -4.32 16.72 8.17
N LEU A 87 -4.26 15.75 7.26
CA LEU A 87 -3.02 15.08 6.80
C LEU A 87 -2.61 15.44 5.37
N GLU A 88 -3.32 16.36 4.70
CA GLU A 88 -3.10 16.69 3.30
C GLU A 88 -1.69 17.21 2.99
N ARG A 89 -0.99 17.78 3.96
CA ARG A 89 0.40 18.24 3.78
C ARG A 89 1.41 17.11 3.57
N TYR A 90 1.05 15.88 3.95
CA TYR A 90 1.90 14.69 3.83
C TYR A 90 1.59 13.85 2.60
N VAL A 91 0.54 14.18 1.83
CA VAL A 91 0.04 13.32 0.76
C VAL A 91 -0.12 14.09 -0.54
N GLN A 92 0.40 13.51 -1.61
CA GLN A 92 0.18 13.95 -2.99
C GLN A 92 -0.52 12.83 -3.75
N LEU A 93 -1.72 13.10 -4.25
CA LEU A 93 -2.52 12.14 -5.02
C LEU A 93 -2.23 12.29 -6.52
N HIS A 94 -2.05 11.17 -7.21
CA HIS A 94 -1.68 11.12 -8.62
C HIS A 94 -2.46 10.05 -9.36
N HIS A 95 -3.08 10.36 -10.50
CA HIS A 95 -3.56 9.34 -11.42
C HIS A 95 -2.39 8.57 -12.03
N GLY A 96 -2.37 7.25 -11.84
CA GLY A 96 -1.34 6.39 -12.41
C GLY A 96 -1.38 4.98 -11.84
N ASN A 97 -0.61 4.09 -12.43
CA ASN A 97 -0.42 2.72 -11.99
C ASN A 97 1.03 2.29 -12.22
N LEU A 98 1.36 1.05 -11.84
CA LEU A 98 2.69 0.45 -11.98
C LEU A 98 3.24 0.48 -13.42
N ASP A 99 2.38 0.44 -14.44
CA ASP A 99 2.78 0.41 -15.85
C ASP A 99 3.12 1.80 -16.37
N THR A 100 2.43 2.83 -15.87
CA THR A 100 2.52 4.20 -16.36
C THR A 100 3.53 5.07 -15.62
N ILE A 101 3.86 4.70 -14.38
CA ILE A 101 4.80 5.46 -13.55
C ILE A 101 6.21 4.87 -13.68
N PRO A 102 7.21 5.67 -14.11
CA PRO A 102 8.59 5.22 -14.15
C PRO A 102 9.13 5.06 -12.72
N PRO A 103 10.05 4.11 -12.48
CA PRO A 103 10.72 4.00 -11.19
C PRO A 103 11.54 5.25 -10.85
N GLU A 104 11.54 5.57 -9.57
CA GLU A 104 12.30 6.64 -8.96
C GLU A 104 12.72 6.25 -7.55
N ASP A 105 13.66 6.98 -6.95
CA ASP A 105 14.12 6.71 -5.59
C ASP A 105 12.98 6.84 -4.58
N PHE A 106 12.95 5.91 -3.62
CA PHE A 106 11.97 5.87 -2.52
C PHE A 106 12.58 5.22 -1.28
N ASP A 107 12.01 5.48 -0.11
CA ASP A 107 12.41 4.84 1.15
C ASP A 107 11.49 3.69 1.52
N LEU A 108 10.19 3.84 1.25
CA LEU A 108 9.17 2.83 1.46
C LEU A 108 8.18 2.84 0.28
N MET A 109 7.83 1.68 -0.22
CA MET A 109 6.70 1.48 -1.11
C MET A 109 5.62 0.67 -0.39
N HIS A 110 4.36 1.07 -0.55
CA HIS A 110 3.20 0.24 -0.21
C HIS A 110 2.48 -0.17 -1.50
N LEU A 111 2.29 -1.48 -1.68
CA LEU A 111 1.72 -2.08 -2.88
C LEU A 111 0.43 -2.83 -2.56
N ASP A 112 -0.71 -2.34 -3.07
CA ASP A 112 -2.03 -2.96 -2.92
C ASP A 112 -2.85 -2.86 -4.22
N VAL A 113 -2.43 -3.61 -5.24
CA VAL A 113 -2.97 -3.57 -6.61
C VAL A 113 -3.44 -4.93 -7.13
N SER A 114 -4.15 -5.71 -6.33
CA SER A 114 -4.50 -7.10 -6.65
C SER A 114 -3.26 -7.98 -6.82
N ASN A 115 -2.40 -7.98 -5.81
CA ASN A 115 -1.07 -8.57 -5.83
C ASN A 115 -1.08 -10.07 -6.18
N THR A 116 -0.17 -10.45 -7.06
CA THR A 116 0.14 -11.83 -7.45
C THR A 116 1.66 -12.05 -7.39
N GLY A 117 2.10 -13.30 -7.51
CA GLY A 117 3.53 -13.61 -7.55
C GLY A 117 4.25 -12.95 -8.71
N GLU A 118 3.60 -12.83 -9.89
CA GLU A 118 4.15 -12.11 -11.04
C GLU A 118 4.32 -10.63 -10.74
N ILE A 119 3.27 -9.97 -10.21
CA ILE A 119 3.31 -8.54 -9.89
C ILE A 119 4.41 -8.25 -8.87
N LEU A 120 4.49 -9.03 -7.80
CA LEU A 120 5.54 -8.84 -6.80
C LEU A 120 6.94 -8.97 -7.40
N ARG A 121 7.18 -10.03 -8.20
CA ARG A 121 8.47 -10.22 -8.87
C ARG A 121 8.82 -9.06 -9.79
N ASP A 122 7.88 -8.62 -10.62
CA ASP A 122 8.09 -7.54 -11.57
C ASP A 122 8.35 -6.21 -10.86
N VAL A 123 7.64 -5.94 -9.76
CA VAL A 123 7.87 -4.74 -8.93
C VAL A 123 9.25 -4.78 -8.30
N VAL A 124 9.65 -5.90 -7.69
CA VAL A 124 10.99 -6.03 -7.07
C VAL A 124 12.11 -5.87 -8.11
N LEU A 125 11.96 -6.45 -9.30
CA LEU A 125 12.94 -6.31 -10.38
C LEU A 125 13.01 -4.89 -10.94
N LYS A 126 11.87 -4.22 -11.09
CA LYS A 126 11.76 -2.89 -11.69
C LYS A 126 12.15 -1.78 -10.71
N TRP A 127 11.68 -1.86 -9.46
CA TRP A 127 11.79 -0.80 -8.45
C TRP A 127 12.92 -1.04 -7.43
N GLY A 128 13.27 -2.29 -7.15
CA GLY A 128 14.31 -2.63 -6.19
C GLY A 128 15.66 -1.92 -6.42
N PRO A 129 16.12 -1.70 -7.66
CA PRO A 129 17.35 -0.93 -7.93
C PRO A 129 17.32 0.53 -7.47
N PHE A 130 16.14 1.10 -7.21
CA PHE A 130 15.96 2.49 -6.75
C PHE A 130 15.94 2.63 -5.23
N GLY A 131 16.16 1.53 -4.51
CA GLY A 131 16.26 1.50 -3.05
C GLY A 131 14.91 1.33 -2.35
N GLY A 132 14.93 1.48 -1.02
CA GLY A 132 13.75 1.38 -0.17
C GLY A 132 13.30 -0.05 0.15
N ARG A 133 12.30 -0.14 1.02
CA ARG A 133 11.60 -1.38 1.37
C ARG A 133 10.24 -1.41 0.66
N ILE A 134 9.79 -2.60 0.27
CA ILE A 134 8.51 -2.77 -0.41
C ILE A 134 7.58 -3.56 0.50
N ALA A 135 6.64 -2.88 1.15
CA ALA A 135 5.55 -3.49 1.87
C ALA A 135 4.39 -3.76 0.89
N PHE A 136 3.76 -4.91 0.98
CA PHE A 136 2.72 -5.32 0.04
C PHE A 136 1.60 -6.10 0.73
N GLU A 137 0.38 -5.93 0.24
CA GLU A 137 -0.78 -6.73 0.63
C GLU A 137 -0.57 -8.18 0.19
N GLY A 138 -0.74 -9.13 1.12
CA GLY A 138 -0.63 -10.55 0.87
C GLY A 138 0.60 -11.21 1.47
N GLY A 139 1.03 -12.34 0.88
CA GLY A 139 2.15 -13.15 1.35
C GLY A 139 1.75 -14.25 2.33
N THR A 140 0.48 -14.38 2.67
CA THR A 140 -0.06 -15.47 3.48
C THR A 140 -0.71 -16.54 2.61
N ARG A 141 -0.77 -17.78 3.12
CA ARG A 141 -1.41 -18.88 2.40
C ARG A 141 -2.88 -18.58 2.12
N GLU A 142 -3.59 -18.05 3.11
CA GLU A 142 -5.02 -17.74 2.99
C GLU A 142 -5.28 -16.73 1.86
N ARG A 143 -4.43 -15.70 1.74
CA ARG A 143 -4.52 -14.70 0.66
C ARG A 143 -4.24 -15.28 -0.72
N ASP A 144 -3.29 -16.20 -0.81
CA ASP A 144 -2.95 -16.88 -2.08
C ASP A 144 -4.04 -17.86 -2.55
N GLU A 145 -4.90 -18.34 -1.64
CA GLU A 145 -5.96 -19.31 -1.91
C GLU A 145 -7.34 -18.66 -2.15
N VAL A 146 -7.42 -17.32 -2.28
CA VAL A 146 -8.70 -16.64 -2.56
C VAL A 146 -9.26 -17.04 -3.93
N GLU A 147 -10.59 -17.05 -4.04
CA GLU A 147 -11.30 -17.57 -5.22
C GLU A 147 -10.82 -16.99 -6.55
N TRP A 148 -10.60 -15.67 -6.61
CA TRP A 148 -10.17 -15.04 -7.87
C TRP A 148 -8.76 -15.46 -8.30
N MET A 149 -7.83 -15.68 -7.37
CA MET A 149 -6.49 -16.22 -7.66
C MET A 149 -6.59 -17.58 -8.35
N GLN A 150 -7.39 -18.47 -7.80
CA GLN A 150 -7.64 -19.81 -8.34
C GLN A 150 -8.36 -19.74 -9.69
N LYS A 151 -9.47 -18.98 -9.75
CA LYS A 151 -10.30 -18.82 -10.97
C LYS A 151 -9.49 -18.32 -12.16
N TYR A 152 -8.59 -17.36 -11.93
CA TYR A 152 -7.77 -16.77 -12.99
C TYR A 152 -6.36 -17.39 -13.08
N ARG A 153 -6.10 -18.48 -12.36
CA ARG A 153 -4.82 -19.21 -12.34
C ARG A 153 -3.62 -18.29 -12.14
N LYS A 154 -3.74 -17.39 -11.16
CA LYS A 154 -2.66 -16.46 -10.81
C LYS A 154 -1.61 -17.16 -9.97
N THR A 155 -0.33 -16.80 -10.17
CA THR A 155 0.75 -17.33 -9.36
C THR A 155 0.61 -16.84 -7.92
N PRO A 156 0.60 -17.74 -6.91
CA PRO A 156 0.65 -17.36 -5.50
C PRO A 156 1.87 -16.47 -5.20
N ILE A 157 1.70 -15.53 -4.27
CA ILE A 157 2.81 -14.65 -3.85
C ILE A 157 3.98 -15.47 -3.29
N ARG A 158 3.71 -16.53 -2.52
CA ARG A 158 4.73 -17.44 -1.98
C ARG A 158 5.51 -18.22 -3.05
N GLU A 159 5.02 -18.24 -4.29
CA GLU A 159 5.68 -18.87 -5.44
C GLU A 159 6.37 -17.85 -6.37
N SER A 160 6.41 -16.58 -5.98
CA SER A 160 7.06 -15.50 -6.74
C SER A 160 8.57 -15.70 -6.92
N GLY A 161 9.21 -16.48 -6.05
CA GLY A 161 10.67 -16.59 -5.96
C GLY A 161 11.32 -15.42 -5.20
N ILE A 162 10.53 -14.50 -4.64
CA ILE A 162 11.02 -13.39 -3.82
C ILE A 162 10.97 -13.79 -2.36
N ASN A 163 12.07 -13.56 -1.64
CA ASN A 163 12.10 -13.72 -0.19
C ASN A 163 11.47 -12.50 0.47
N TYR A 164 10.55 -12.72 1.40
CA TYR A 164 9.86 -11.67 2.13
C TYR A 164 9.57 -12.11 3.59
N GLU A 165 9.27 -11.15 4.43
CA GLU A 165 8.81 -11.33 5.80
C GLU A 165 7.32 -10.97 5.92
N VAL A 166 6.53 -11.78 6.63
CA VAL A 166 5.14 -11.46 6.95
C VAL A 166 5.11 -10.60 8.20
N LEU A 167 4.69 -9.35 8.06
CA LEU A 167 4.57 -8.40 9.17
C LEU A 167 3.26 -8.56 9.94
N ASN A 168 2.17 -8.78 9.22
CA ASN A 168 0.85 -9.02 9.79
C ASN A 168 0.17 -10.17 9.03
N PRO A 169 -0.08 -11.32 9.68
CA PRO A 169 -0.67 -12.49 9.03
C PRO A 169 -2.21 -12.44 8.92
N ALA A 170 -2.88 -11.51 9.61
CA ALA A 170 -4.34 -11.40 9.55
C ALA A 170 -4.79 -11.05 8.12
N PHE A 171 -5.76 -11.80 7.58
CA PHE A 171 -6.25 -11.61 6.21
C PHE A 171 -6.65 -10.15 5.93
N PRO A 172 -6.20 -9.56 4.80
CA PRO A 172 -5.51 -10.16 3.65
C PRO A 172 -3.99 -10.34 3.82
N GLY A 173 -3.40 -9.93 4.92
CA GLY A 173 -1.97 -10.01 5.20
C GLY A 173 -1.19 -8.78 4.73
N LEU A 174 -0.09 -8.50 5.43
CA LEU A 174 0.90 -7.50 5.04
C LEU A 174 2.30 -8.10 5.16
N SER A 175 3.07 -8.00 4.11
CA SER A 175 4.44 -8.51 4.06
C SER A 175 5.41 -7.45 3.54
N ILE A 176 6.74 -7.69 3.68
CA ILE A 176 7.78 -6.76 3.29
C ILE A 176 8.99 -7.48 2.67
N VAL A 177 9.55 -6.86 1.62
CA VAL A 177 10.84 -7.21 0.98
C VAL A 177 11.89 -6.18 1.37
#